data_7410fdc7dc87da4b092bf83b131421ab
#
_entry.id   7410fdc7dc87da4b092bf83b131421ab
#
_cell.length_a   1.000
_cell.length_b   1.000
_cell.length_c   1.000
_cell.angle_alpha   90.00
_cell.angle_beta   90.00
_cell.angle_gamma   90.00
#
_symmetry.space_group_name_H-M   'P 1'
#
loop_
_entity.id
_entity.type
_entity.pdbx_description
1 polymer ?
#
loop_
_entity_poly.entity_id
_entity_poly.type
_entity_poly.pdbx_seq_one_letter_code
_entity_poly.pdbx_strand_id
1 'polypeptide(L)'
;MPGPQPLSITVSPPQQAVLERLRRQQTCPHALVRRATIVLAAATGQRNESIAQRLGCSSTTVRLWRARWAAAERQLAAAEGDAQALRTTIAAVLADAPRPGAPATFTAEQIVQIIALACTPPTHSGRPIDAWTPREIADEAHKRQIVASISARSVGRFLKTG
;
A
#
# COMPACT_ATOMS: atom_id res chain seq x y z
N MET A 1 -34.85 -14.00 -13.03
CA MET A 1 -34.80 -12.69 -12.33
C MET A 1 -33.56 -11.95 -12.77
N PRO A 2 -33.66 -10.77 -13.36
CA PRO A 2 -32.48 -9.96 -13.56
C PRO A 2 -31.93 -9.56 -12.19
N GLY A 3 -30.66 -9.83 -11.95
CA GLY A 3 -29.97 -9.44 -10.70
C GLY A 3 -30.01 -7.93 -10.50
N PRO A 4 -29.70 -7.43 -9.29
CA PRO A 4 -29.69 -5.99 -9.01
C PRO A 4 -28.83 -5.27 -10.02
N GLN A 5 -29.34 -4.12 -10.50
CA GLN A 5 -28.61 -3.31 -11.48
C GLN A 5 -27.28 -2.84 -10.90
N PRO A 6 -26.19 -2.90 -11.67
CA PRO A 6 -24.91 -2.43 -11.19
C PRO A 6 -24.92 -0.92 -10.94
N LEU A 7 -24.18 -0.48 -9.93
CA LEU A 7 -24.00 0.94 -9.66
C LEU A 7 -23.50 1.67 -10.90
N SER A 8 -24.23 2.67 -11.35
CA SER A 8 -23.81 3.52 -12.47
C SER A 8 -22.67 4.42 -12.03
N ILE A 9 -21.65 4.54 -12.85
CA ILE A 9 -20.54 5.47 -12.66
C ILE A 9 -20.34 6.31 -13.90
N THR A 10 -19.85 7.51 -13.70
CA THR A 10 -19.53 8.44 -14.78
C THR A 10 -18.01 8.65 -14.84
N VAL A 11 -17.50 8.69 -16.06
CA VAL A 11 -16.10 9.02 -16.35
C VAL A 11 -16.09 10.17 -17.33
N SER A 12 -15.55 11.32 -16.93
CA SER A 12 -15.44 12.49 -17.80
C SER A 12 -14.37 12.29 -18.88
N PRO A 13 -14.37 13.07 -19.97
CA PRO A 13 -13.34 12.98 -21.00
C PRO A 13 -11.90 13.11 -20.47
N PRO A 14 -11.55 14.07 -19.58
CA PRO A 14 -10.22 14.13 -18.98
C PRO A 14 -9.87 12.89 -18.17
N GLN A 15 -10.80 12.37 -17.39
CA GLN A 15 -10.63 11.15 -16.60
C GLN A 15 -10.42 9.94 -17.51
N GLN A 16 -11.20 9.82 -18.57
CA GLN A 16 -11.05 8.75 -19.55
C GLN A 16 -9.67 8.77 -20.20
N ALA A 17 -9.15 9.95 -20.58
CA ALA A 17 -7.83 10.08 -21.16
C ALA A 17 -6.72 9.56 -20.22
N VAL A 18 -6.81 9.87 -18.93
CA VAL A 18 -5.85 9.37 -17.92
C VAL A 18 -5.96 7.86 -17.77
N LEU A 19 -7.16 7.31 -17.65
CA LEU A 19 -7.38 5.86 -17.51
C LEU A 19 -6.91 5.09 -18.75
N GLU A 20 -7.17 5.59 -19.95
CA GLU A 20 -6.68 5.01 -21.20
C GLU A 20 -5.16 5.03 -21.29
N ARG A 21 -4.53 6.10 -20.83
CA ARG A 21 -3.06 6.18 -20.75
C ARG A 21 -2.48 5.15 -19.79
N LEU A 22 -3.05 5.01 -18.59
CA LEU A 22 -2.65 3.99 -17.63
C LEU A 22 -2.77 2.58 -18.22
N ARG A 23 -3.85 2.31 -18.94
CA ARG A 23 -4.08 1.00 -19.56
C ARG A 23 -3.03 0.65 -20.61
N ARG A 24 -2.49 1.64 -21.32
CA ARG A 24 -1.49 1.45 -22.39
C ARG A 24 -0.05 1.43 -21.91
N GLN A 25 0.23 1.90 -20.70
CA GLN A 25 1.60 1.96 -20.17
C GLN A 25 2.10 0.57 -19.78
N GLN A 26 3.13 0.08 -20.46
CA GLN A 26 3.76 -1.21 -20.17
C GLN A 26 4.48 -1.25 -18.81
N THR A 27 4.91 -0.10 -18.31
CA THR A 27 5.59 0.04 -17.01
C THR A 27 4.62 0.15 -15.84
N CYS A 28 3.31 0.25 -16.12
CA CYS A 28 2.30 0.38 -15.08
C CYS A 28 2.07 -0.98 -14.39
N PRO A 29 1.93 -1.03 -13.06
CA PRO A 29 1.59 -2.26 -12.36
C PRO A 29 0.33 -2.91 -12.92
N HIS A 30 0.37 -4.20 -13.18
CA HIS A 30 -0.75 -4.95 -13.76
C HIS A 30 -2.07 -4.77 -13.01
N ALA A 31 -2.00 -4.61 -11.68
CA ALA A 31 -3.17 -4.32 -10.86
C ALA A 31 -3.83 -2.99 -11.21
N LEU A 32 -3.06 -1.92 -11.44
CA LEU A 32 -3.59 -0.61 -11.84
C LEU A 32 -4.21 -0.65 -13.24
N VAL A 33 -3.58 -1.33 -14.18
CA VAL A 33 -4.11 -1.54 -15.54
C VAL A 33 -5.46 -2.24 -15.49
N ARG A 34 -5.58 -3.31 -14.69
CA ARG A 34 -6.84 -4.04 -14.51
C ARG A 34 -7.92 -3.15 -13.91
N ARG A 35 -7.60 -2.38 -12.89
CA ARG A 35 -8.54 -1.47 -12.21
C ARG A 35 -9.02 -0.35 -13.12
N ALA A 36 -8.13 0.26 -13.89
CA ALA A 36 -8.49 1.24 -14.92
C ALA A 36 -9.41 0.64 -15.97
N THR A 37 -9.16 -0.59 -16.41
CA THR A 37 -10.00 -1.30 -17.36
C THR A 37 -11.40 -1.59 -16.80
N ILE A 38 -11.49 -1.96 -15.51
CA ILE A 38 -12.77 -2.16 -14.80
C ILE A 38 -13.59 -0.86 -14.82
N VAL A 39 -12.98 0.26 -14.45
CA VAL A 39 -13.67 1.56 -14.39
C VAL A 39 -14.16 1.99 -15.78
N LEU A 40 -13.32 1.88 -16.80
CA LEU A 40 -13.69 2.22 -18.18
C LEU A 40 -14.85 1.35 -18.69
N ALA A 41 -14.81 0.06 -18.45
CA ALA A 41 -15.89 -0.85 -18.85
C ALA A 41 -17.18 -0.60 -18.05
N ALA A 42 -17.05 -0.29 -16.77
CA ALA A 42 -18.19 0.04 -15.93
C ALA A 42 -18.89 1.34 -16.36
N ALA A 43 -18.14 2.33 -16.82
CA ALA A 43 -18.67 3.60 -17.33
C ALA A 43 -19.49 3.42 -18.61
N THR A 44 -19.25 2.36 -19.39
CA THR A 44 -20.08 2.02 -20.57
C THR A 44 -21.35 1.25 -20.22
N GLY A 45 -21.66 1.08 -18.94
CA GLY A 45 -22.88 0.38 -18.50
C GLY A 45 -22.78 -1.15 -18.49
N GLN A 46 -21.61 -1.72 -18.70
CA GLN A 46 -21.42 -3.19 -18.65
C GLN A 46 -21.74 -3.76 -17.28
N ARG A 47 -22.32 -4.97 -17.25
CA ARG A 47 -22.63 -5.69 -16.01
C ARG A 47 -21.36 -6.17 -15.31
N ASN A 48 -21.40 -6.27 -13.97
CA ASN A 48 -20.29 -6.71 -13.16
C ASN A 48 -19.78 -8.10 -13.54
N GLU A 49 -20.71 -9.02 -13.82
CA GLU A 49 -20.42 -10.40 -14.21
C GLU A 49 -19.68 -10.45 -15.56
N SER A 50 -20.12 -9.65 -16.52
CA SER A 50 -19.49 -9.57 -17.86
C SER A 50 -18.08 -9.03 -17.80
N ILE A 51 -17.86 -7.98 -16.98
CA ILE A 51 -16.53 -7.41 -16.76
C ILE A 51 -15.64 -8.41 -16.04
N ALA A 52 -16.15 -9.05 -14.99
CA ALA A 52 -15.45 -10.05 -14.19
C ALA A 52 -14.97 -11.23 -15.04
N GLN A 53 -15.86 -11.78 -15.85
CA GLN A 53 -15.55 -12.89 -16.75
C GLN A 53 -14.47 -12.51 -17.76
N ARG A 54 -14.60 -11.34 -18.40
CA ARG A 54 -13.63 -10.87 -19.39
C ARG A 54 -12.23 -10.62 -18.81
N LEU A 55 -12.16 -10.13 -17.57
CA LEU A 55 -10.91 -9.78 -16.92
C LEU A 55 -10.35 -10.86 -16.00
N GLY A 56 -11.02 -12.01 -15.87
CA GLY A 56 -10.58 -13.11 -15.02
C GLY A 56 -10.55 -12.73 -13.53
N CYS A 57 -11.54 -11.97 -13.06
CA CYS A 57 -11.65 -11.57 -11.65
C CYS A 57 -13.08 -11.85 -11.12
N SER A 58 -13.30 -11.63 -9.83
CA SER A 58 -14.62 -11.80 -9.24
C SER A 58 -15.53 -10.59 -9.50
N SER A 59 -16.84 -10.82 -9.54
CA SER A 59 -17.82 -9.71 -9.61
C SER A 59 -17.76 -8.82 -8.37
N THR A 60 -17.36 -9.36 -7.22
CA THR A 60 -17.10 -8.58 -6.00
C THR A 60 -15.97 -7.57 -6.20
N THR A 61 -14.91 -7.96 -6.89
CA THR A 61 -13.79 -7.05 -7.25
C THR A 61 -14.30 -5.91 -8.15
N VAL A 62 -15.13 -6.21 -9.14
CA VAL A 62 -15.72 -5.19 -10.02
C VAL A 62 -16.60 -4.22 -9.22
N ARG A 63 -17.46 -4.72 -8.34
CA ARG A 63 -18.30 -3.90 -7.44
C ARG A 63 -17.48 -2.98 -6.56
N LEU A 64 -16.38 -3.48 -6.01
CA LEU A 64 -15.47 -2.70 -5.16
C LEU A 64 -14.92 -1.48 -5.91
N TRP A 65 -14.42 -1.67 -7.13
CA TRP A 65 -13.81 -0.58 -7.90
C TRP A 65 -14.84 0.42 -8.44
N ARG A 66 -16.06 -0.05 -8.78
CA ARG A 66 -17.18 0.85 -9.07
C ARG A 66 -17.52 1.74 -7.86
N ALA A 67 -17.67 1.14 -6.69
CA ALA A 67 -18.03 1.86 -5.48
C ALA A 67 -16.95 2.88 -5.09
N ARG A 68 -15.67 2.51 -5.20
CA ARG A 68 -14.55 3.42 -4.92
C ARG A 68 -14.51 4.60 -5.89
N TRP A 69 -14.74 4.34 -7.16
CA TRP A 69 -14.80 5.41 -8.17
C TRP A 69 -15.96 6.35 -7.91
N ALA A 70 -17.16 5.82 -7.66
CA ALA A 70 -18.33 6.62 -7.32
C ALA A 70 -18.12 7.47 -6.06
N ALA A 71 -17.51 6.89 -5.03
CA ALA A 71 -17.20 7.62 -3.79
C ALA A 71 -16.18 8.76 -4.00
N ALA A 72 -15.32 8.66 -5.00
CA ALA A 72 -14.31 9.66 -5.33
C ALA A 72 -14.78 10.72 -6.33
N GLU A 73 -16.03 10.69 -6.78
CA GLU A 73 -16.56 11.56 -7.84
C GLU A 73 -16.26 13.05 -7.60
N ARG A 74 -16.49 13.54 -6.39
CA ARG A 74 -16.22 14.95 -6.04
C ARG A 74 -14.72 15.29 -6.11
N GLN A 75 -13.87 14.40 -5.63
CA GLN A 75 -12.41 14.61 -5.67
C GLN A 75 -11.88 14.57 -7.11
N LEU A 76 -12.40 13.69 -7.93
CA LEU A 76 -12.06 13.58 -9.33
C LEU A 76 -12.48 14.84 -10.10
N ALA A 77 -13.71 15.30 -9.91
CA ALA A 77 -14.21 16.53 -10.52
C ALA A 77 -13.39 17.76 -10.10
N ALA A 78 -13.05 17.89 -8.82
CA ALA A 78 -12.23 18.98 -8.32
C ALA A 78 -10.80 19.00 -8.89
N ALA A 79 -10.26 17.84 -9.26
CA ALA A 79 -8.92 17.69 -9.81
C ALA A 79 -8.84 17.93 -11.33
N GLU A 80 -9.96 18.04 -12.04
CA GLU A 80 -9.98 18.15 -13.52
C GLU A 80 -9.34 19.45 -14.05
N GLY A 81 -9.26 20.47 -13.22
CA GLY A 81 -8.62 21.76 -13.59
C GLY A 81 -7.10 21.67 -13.73
N ASP A 82 -6.47 20.65 -13.17
CA ASP A 82 -5.02 20.41 -13.21
C ASP A 82 -4.74 18.96 -13.63
N ALA A 83 -4.10 18.80 -14.78
CA ALA A 83 -3.77 17.49 -15.33
C ALA A 83 -2.89 16.63 -14.40
N GLN A 84 -2.00 17.23 -13.63
CA GLN A 84 -1.17 16.51 -12.67
C GLN A 84 -1.98 16.10 -11.45
N ALA A 85 -2.80 17.00 -10.91
CA ALA A 85 -3.70 16.71 -9.80
C ALA A 85 -4.67 15.59 -10.15
N LEU A 86 -5.23 15.59 -11.35
CA LEU A 86 -6.13 14.54 -11.82
C LEU A 86 -5.44 13.18 -11.90
N ARG A 87 -4.24 13.10 -12.45
CA ARG A 87 -3.44 11.87 -12.50
C ARG A 87 -3.15 11.32 -11.10
N THR A 88 -2.74 12.20 -10.20
CA THR A 88 -2.45 11.83 -8.80
C THR A 88 -3.71 11.32 -8.10
N THR A 89 -4.83 12.00 -8.27
CA THR A 89 -6.12 11.60 -7.67
C THR A 89 -6.60 10.25 -8.21
N ILE A 90 -6.53 10.02 -9.51
CA ILE A 90 -6.90 8.74 -10.12
C ILE A 90 -5.99 7.62 -9.62
N ALA A 91 -4.68 7.86 -9.56
CA ALA A 91 -3.73 6.88 -9.02
C ALA A 91 -4.05 6.52 -7.56
N ALA A 92 -4.41 7.50 -6.74
CA ALA A 92 -4.81 7.29 -5.34
C ALA A 92 -6.11 6.49 -5.22
N VAL A 93 -7.12 6.77 -6.06
CA VAL A 93 -8.39 6.03 -6.09
C VAL A 93 -8.18 4.57 -6.47
N LEU A 94 -7.30 4.30 -7.42
CA LEU A 94 -6.99 2.96 -7.92
C LEU A 94 -5.92 2.23 -7.11
N ALA A 95 -5.27 2.88 -6.16
CA ALA A 95 -4.28 2.28 -5.27
C ALA A 95 -4.94 1.30 -4.28
N ASP A 96 -4.13 0.39 -3.73
CA ASP A 96 -4.59 -0.45 -2.63
C ASP A 96 -4.90 0.41 -1.40
N ALA A 97 -6.00 0.09 -0.72
CA ALA A 97 -6.27 0.70 0.58
C ALA A 97 -5.17 0.26 1.57
N PRO A 98 -4.69 1.18 2.44
CA PRO A 98 -3.79 0.80 3.51
C PRO A 98 -4.45 -0.31 4.32
N ARG A 99 -3.81 -1.49 4.37
CA ARG A 99 -4.27 -2.56 5.25
C ARG A 99 -3.70 -2.24 6.64
N PRO A 100 -4.51 -2.23 7.70
CA PRO A 100 -3.96 -2.22 9.05
C PRO A 100 -3.13 -3.50 9.19
N GLY A 101 -1.80 -3.33 9.18
CA GLY A 101 -0.88 -4.41 9.48
C GLY A 101 -1.03 -4.82 10.95
N ALA A 102 -0.37 -5.90 11.34
CA ALA A 102 -0.24 -6.22 12.76
C ALA A 102 0.31 -4.98 13.49
N PRO A 103 -0.17 -4.68 14.73
CA PRO A 103 0.36 -3.59 15.52
C PRO A 103 1.88 -3.70 15.59
N ALA A 104 2.57 -2.57 15.46
CA ALA A 104 4.01 -2.55 15.58
C ALA A 104 4.39 -3.10 16.96
N THR A 105 5.18 -4.18 17.00
CA THR A 105 5.64 -4.80 18.25
C THR A 105 6.62 -3.88 18.99
N PHE A 106 7.31 -3.01 18.24
CA PHE A 106 8.31 -2.09 18.77
C PHE A 106 7.98 -0.66 18.36
N THR A 107 8.18 0.29 19.28
CA THR A 107 8.02 1.72 18.97
C THR A 107 9.20 2.22 18.14
N ALA A 108 9.02 3.35 17.42
CA ALA A 108 10.10 4.00 16.69
C ALA A 108 11.28 4.37 17.62
N GLU A 109 10.99 4.82 18.84
CA GLU A 109 11.99 5.14 19.85
C GLU A 109 12.80 3.92 20.26
N GLN A 110 12.15 2.78 20.52
CA GLN A 110 12.83 1.52 20.82
C GLN A 110 13.77 1.08 19.70
N ILE A 111 13.35 1.20 18.45
CA ILE A 111 14.16 0.87 17.28
C ILE A 111 15.39 1.77 17.20
N VAL A 112 15.22 3.08 17.39
CA VAL A 112 16.32 4.05 17.41
C VAL A 112 17.33 3.73 18.52
N GLN A 113 16.86 3.39 19.72
CA GLN A 113 17.72 3.00 20.84
C GLN A 113 18.51 1.72 20.56
N ILE A 114 17.90 0.73 19.88
CA ILE A 114 18.59 -0.51 19.48
C ILE A 114 19.67 -0.21 18.43
N ILE A 115 19.39 0.65 17.46
CA ILE A 115 20.37 1.07 16.45
C ILE A 115 21.52 1.83 17.11
N ALA A 116 21.23 2.76 18.03
CA ALA A 116 22.24 3.50 18.78
C ALA A 116 23.13 2.57 19.61
N LEU A 117 22.55 1.55 20.25
CA LEU A 117 23.29 0.53 20.97
C LEU A 117 24.26 -0.22 20.04
N ALA A 118 23.84 -0.59 18.85
CA ALA A 118 24.67 -1.24 17.84
C ALA A 118 25.85 -0.37 17.37
N CYS A 119 25.69 0.94 17.38
CA CYS A 119 26.75 1.89 17.04
C CYS A 119 27.75 2.16 18.18
N THR A 120 27.44 1.73 19.40
CA THR A 120 28.32 1.88 20.57
C THR A 120 29.25 0.67 20.68
N PRO A 121 30.55 0.85 20.97
CA PRO A 121 31.46 -0.28 21.18
C PRO A 121 30.97 -1.22 22.30
N PRO A 122 31.03 -2.56 22.11
CA PRO A 122 30.57 -3.53 23.13
C PRO A 122 31.27 -3.40 24.47
N THR A 123 32.52 -2.96 24.48
CA THR A 123 33.32 -2.71 25.67
C THR A 123 32.71 -1.68 26.64
N HIS A 124 31.99 -0.69 26.10
CA HIS A 124 31.25 0.27 26.92
C HIS A 124 30.09 -0.36 27.70
N SER A 125 29.66 -1.54 27.32
CA SER A 125 28.66 -2.34 28.03
C SER A 125 29.28 -3.42 28.94
N GLY A 126 30.60 -3.37 29.13
CA GLY A 126 31.32 -4.34 29.91
C GLY A 126 31.41 -5.73 29.27
N ARG A 127 31.22 -5.83 27.96
CA ARG A 127 31.30 -7.09 27.22
C ARG A 127 32.70 -7.25 26.59
N PRO A 128 33.39 -8.35 26.84
CA PRO A 128 34.72 -8.60 26.29
C PRO A 128 34.64 -9.16 24.86
N ILE A 129 34.00 -8.39 23.96
CA ILE A 129 33.82 -8.75 22.53
C ILE A 129 34.21 -7.54 21.68
N ASP A 130 34.74 -7.81 20.51
CA ASP A 130 35.19 -6.76 19.59
C ASP A 130 34.10 -6.18 18.73
N ALA A 131 33.02 -6.93 18.48
CA ALA A 131 31.91 -6.52 17.63
C ALA A 131 30.57 -7.08 18.11
N TRP A 132 29.50 -6.33 17.90
CA TRP A 132 28.16 -6.78 18.21
C TRP A 132 27.63 -7.81 17.19
N THR A 133 27.05 -8.89 17.71
CA THR A 133 26.15 -9.75 16.94
C THR A 133 24.70 -9.35 17.23
N PRO A 134 23.73 -9.61 16.29
CA PRO A 134 22.32 -9.34 16.55
C PRO A 134 21.78 -10.00 17.82
N ARG A 135 22.31 -11.15 18.21
CA ARG A 135 21.93 -11.86 19.43
C ARG A 135 22.38 -11.11 20.68
N GLU A 136 23.61 -10.62 20.68
CA GLU A 136 24.17 -9.86 21.80
C GLU A 136 23.51 -8.50 21.96
N ILE A 137 23.14 -7.85 20.86
CA ILE A 137 22.32 -6.61 20.88
C ILE A 137 20.95 -6.91 21.48
N ALA A 138 20.31 -8.02 21.12
CA ALA A 138 19.02 -8.41 21.68
C ALA A 138 19.12 -8.63 23.19
N ASP A 139 20.14 -9.33 23.66
CA ASP A 139 20.38 -9.57 25.08
C ASP A 139 20.65 -8.26 25.86
N GLU A 140 21.45 -7.37 25.30
CA GLU A 140 21.77 -6.08 25.90
C GLU A 140 20.57 -5.15 25.93
N ALA A 141 19.75 -5.12 24.85
CA ALA A 141 18.53 -4.34 24.79
C ALA A 141 17.50 -4.79 25.83
N HIS A 142 17.42 -6.10 26.11
CA HIS A 142 16.60 -6.65 27.18
C HIS A 142 17.17 -6.26 28.55
N LYS A 143 18.47 -6.40 28.75
CA LYS A 143 19.16 -6.04 30.01
C LYS A 143 18.99 -4.57 30.38
N ARG A 144 19.02 -3.67 29.38
CA ARG A 144 18.80 -2.23 29.55
C ARG A 144 17.32 -1.83 29.61
N GLN A 145 16.41 -2.81 29.55
CA GLN A 145 14.96 -2.59 29.58
C GLN A 145 14.45 -1.70 28.46
N ILE A 146 15.18 -1.64 27.33
CA ILE A 146 14.72 -0.96 26.11
C ILE A 146 13.48 -1.68 25.55
N VAL A 147 13.50 -3.02 25.61
CA VAL A 147 12.41 -3.90 25.19
C VAL A 147 12.21 -5.02 26.21
N ALA A 148 10.99 -5.53 26.35
CA ALA A 148 10.72 -6.69 27.19
C ALA A 148 11.33 -7.97 26.63
N SER A 149 11.28 -8.14 25.31
CA SER A 149 11.95 -9.21 24.58
C SER A 149 12.10 -8.82 23.10
N ILE A 150 13.13 -9.33 22.46
CA ILE A 150 13.37 -9.14 21.03
C ILE A 150 14.18 -10.31 20.48
N SER A 151 13.87 -10.75 19.26
CA SER A 151 14.66 -11.78 18.58
C SER A 151 15.87 -11.19 17.86
N ALA A 152 16.94 -11.97 17.73
CA ALA A 152 18.11 -11.60 16.92
C ALA A 152 17.75 -11.28 15.47
N ARG A 153 16.73 -11.96 14.91
CA ARG A 153 16.21 -11.70 13.57
C ARG A 153 15.59 -10.30 13.43
N SER A 154 14.83 -9.86 14.44
CA SER A 154 14.25 -8.51 14.48
C SER A 154 15.32 -7.43 14.58
N VAL A 155 16.32 -7.64 15.41
CA VAL A 155 17.50 -6.76 15.50
C VAL A 155 18.20 -6.66 14.14
N GLY A 156 18.50 -7.79 13.51
CA GLY A 156 19.13 -7.82 12.19
C GLY A 156 18.34 -7.08 11.12
N ARG A 157 17.02 -7.13 11.18
CA ARG A 157 16.15 -6.36 10.28
C ARG A 157 16.26 -4.85 10.52
N PHE A 158 16.29 -4.41 11.77
CA PHE A 158 16.42 -2.97 12.10
C PHE A 158 17.77 -2.41 11.64
N LEU A 159 18.84 -3.17 11.78
CA LEU A 159 20.19 -2.76 11.35
C LEU A 159 20.34 -2.66 9.82
N LYS A 160 19.47 -3.33 9.06
CA LYS A 160 19.48 -3.25 7.58
C LYS A 160 18.68 -2.07 7.02
N THR A 161 17.79 -1.51 7.82
CA THR A 161 16.82 -0.49 7.37
C THR A 161 17.23 0.91 7.83
N GLY A 162 18.21 1.03 8.73
CA GLY A 162 18.73 2.30 9.28
C GLY A 162 19.86 2.92 8.48
#